data_e878b97b16f9015fff42cb3f6249ada4
#
_entry.id   e878b97b16f9015fff42cb3f6249ada4
#
_cell.length_a   1.000
_cell.length_b   1.000
_cell.length_c   1.000
_cell.angle_alpha   90.00
_cell.angle_beta   90.00
_cell.angle_gamma   90.00
#
_symmetry.space_group_name_H-M   'P 1'
#
loop_
_entity.id
_entity.type
_entity.pdbx_description
1 polymer ?
#
loop_
_entity_poly.entity_id
_entity_poly.type
_entity_poly.pdbx_seq_one_letter_code
_entity_poly.pdbx_strand_id
1 'polypeptide(L)'
;MRLNLFVKSAVIAAGAALTITSAMAADITGAGATFPYPIYSKWAESYKAATGTGLNYQSIGSGGGIKQIKAKTVDFGASDMPLKPADLEEAGLVQFPAIMGGVVPIVNLEGV
;
A
#
# COMPACT_ATOMS: atom_id res chain seq x y z
N MET A 1 -62.29 -4.73 -2.40
CA MET A 1 -61.16 -4.95 -3.35
C MET A 1 -60.17 -3.79 -3.27
N ARG A 2 -59.61 -3.50 -2.08
CA ARG A 2 -58.64 -2.39 -1.85
C ARG A 2 -57.44 -2.80 -0.98
N LEU A 3 -57.17 -4.11 -0.86
CA LEU A 3 -56.09 -4.62 0.00
C LEU A 3 -54.76 -4.81 -0.71
N ASN A 4 -54.71 -4.72 -2.06
CA ASN A 4 -53.52 -5.03 -2.83
C ASN A 4 -52.52 -3.85 -3.04
N LEU A 5 -52.92 -2.63 -2.69
CA LEU A 5 -52.08 -1.46 -2.91
C LEU A 5 -51.05 -1.27 -1.77
N PHE A 6 -51.42 -1.58 -0.54
CA PHE A 6 -50.52 -1.44 0.61
C PHE A 6 -49.44 -2.51 0.67
N VAL A 7 -49.68 -3.71 0.19
CA VAL A 7 -48.68 -4.79 0.12
C VAL A 7 -47.61 -4.54 -0.91
N LYS A 8 -47.95 -3.92 -2.06
CA LYS A 8 -46.96 -3.60 -3.08
C LYS A 8 -46.01 -2.47 -2.69
N SER A 9 -46.47 -1.49 -1.90
CA SER A 9 -45.63 -0.40 -1.42
C SER A 9 -44.64 -0.85 -0.31
N ALA A 10 -45.01 -1.83 0.50
CA ALA A 10 -44.14 -2.36 1.56
C ALA A 10 -42.96 -3.19 1.00
N VAL A 11 -43.14 -3.88 -0.12
CA VAL A 11 -42.09 -4.69 -0.75
C VAL A 11 -41.03 -3.81 -1.42
N ILE A 12 -41.41 -2.66 -1.97
CA ILE A 12 -40.46 -1.71 -2.61
C ILE A 12 -39.63 -0.98 -1.56
N ALA A 13 -40.18 -0.66 -0.40
CA ALA A 13 -39.45 -0.01 0.70
C ALA A 13 -38.43 -0.95 1.39
N ALA A 14 -38.69 -2.26 1.43
CA ALA A 14 -37.78 -3.25 1.99
C ALA A 14 -36.58 -3.57 1.06
N GLY A 15 -36.73 -3.38 -0.26
CA GLY A 15 -35.67 -3.63 -1.24
C GLY A 15 -34.59 -2.53 -1.31
N ALA A 16 -34.90 -1.31 -0.88
CA ALA A 16 -33.99 -0.17 -0.94
C ALA A 16 -33.01 -0.06 0.26
N ALA A 17 -33.21 -0.85 1.31
CA ALA A 17 -32.43 -0.76 2.55
C ALA A 17 -31.18 -1.69 2.61
N LEU A 18 -30.90 -2.47 1.56
CA LEU A 18 -29.91 -3.55 1.61
C LEU A 18 -28.64 -3.32 0.76
N THR A 19 -28.40 -2.10 0.27
CA THR A 19 -27.18 -1.81 -0.49
C THR A 19 -26.28 -0.77 0.17
N ILE A 20 -26.06 -0.86 1.48
CA ILE A 20 -24.86 -0.27 2.07
C ILE A 20 -23.76 -1.32 1.92
N THR A 21 -23.25 -1.48 0.71
CA THR A 21 -21.95 -2.09 0.52
C THR A 21 -20.94 -1.14 1.15
N SER A 22 -20.48 -1.46 2.35
CA SER A 22 -19.29 -0.83 2.91
C SER A 22 -18.18 -1.06 1.88
N ALA A 23 -17.81 -0.02 1.13
CA ALA A 23 -16.60 -0.05 0.33
C ALA A 23 -15.44 -0.20 1.32
N MET A 24 -15.02 -1.44 1.57
CA MET A 24 -13.78 -1.70 2.27
C MET A 24 -12.68 -1.13 1.38
N ALA A 25 -12.00 -0.10 1.85
CA ALA A 25 -10.81 0.36 1.17
C ALA A 25 -9.83 -0.81 1.05
N ALA A 26 -9.39 -1.11 -0.18
CA ALA A 26 -8.39 -2.14 -0.39
C ALA A 26 -7.11 -1.77 0.37
N ASP A 27 -6.48 -2.74 1.02
CA ASP A 27 -5.20 -2.53 1.67
C ASP A 27 -4.14 -2.15 0.63
N ILE A 28 -3.24 -1.26 1.03
CA ILE A 28 -2.12 -0.82 0.20
C ILE A 28 -1.02 -1.88 0.28
N THR A 29 -0.48 -2.28 -0.87
CA THR A 29 0.61 -3.26 -0.95
C THR A 29 1.89 -2.63 -1.46
N GLY A 30 3.01 -2.98 -0.81
CA GLY A 30 4.32 -2.52 -1.23
C GLY A 30 5.36 -3.61 -1.10
N ALA A 31 6.46 -3.49 -1.83
CA ALA A 31 7.58 -4.40 -1.73
C ALA A 31 8.91 -3.71 -2.08
N GLY A 32 10.01 -4.23 -1.55
CA GLY A 32 11.32 -3.75 -1.96
C GLY A 32 12.37 -3.73 -0.87
N ALA A 33 13.12 -2.65 -0.83
CA ALA A 33 14.30 -2.46 0.03
C ALA A 33 14.05 -2.85 1.49
N THR A 34 15.06 -3.45 2.09
CA THR A 34 15.01 -3.90 3.48
C THR A 34 15.24 -2.76 4.46
N PHE A 35 16.07 -1.79 4.07
CA PHE A 35 16.43 -0.64 4.90
C PHE A 35 15.22 0.11 5.48
N PRO A 36 14.17 0.47 4.72
CA PRO A 36 13.06 1.26 5.25
C PRO A 36 12.03 0.46 6.04
N TYR A 37 12.13 -0.87 6.09
CA TYR A 37 11.13 -1.74 6.67
C TYR A 37 10.70 -1.38 8.11
N PRO A 38 11.62 -1.08 9.07
CA PRO A 38 11.20 -0.76 10.42
C PRO A 38 10.30 0.48 10.51
N ILE A 39 10.61 1.52 9.72
CA ILE A 39 9.81 2.74 9.72
C ILE A 39 8.50 2.55 8.96
N TYR A 40 8.50 1.80 7.85
CA TYR A 40 7.28 1.48 7.12
C TYR A 40 6.31 0.67 7.97
N SER A 41 6.78 -0.27 8.78
CA SER A 41 5.94 -1.01 9.72
C SER A 41 5.27 -0.08 10.73
N LYS A 42 6.02 0.88 11.27
CA LYS A 42 5.47 1.88 12.19
C LYS A 42 4.44 2.79 11.55
N TRP A 43 4.73 3.24 10.33
CA TRP A 43 3.78 4.06 9.57
C TRP A 43 2.52 3.28 9.21
N ALA A 44 2.64 2.00 8.85
CA ALA A 44 1.50 1.12 8.57
C ALA A 44 0.55 0.98 9.76
N GLU A 45 1.11 0.76 10.97
CA GLU A 45 0.33 0.71 12.22
C GLU A 45 -0.42 2.02 12.46
N SER A 46 0.29 3.16 12.39
CA SER A 46 -0.28 4.48 12.63
C SER A 46 -1.35 4.84 11.58
N TYR A 47 -1.08 4.53 10.33
CA TYR A 47 -2.00 4.80 9.22
C TYR A 47 -3.28 3.98 9.34
N LYS A 48 -3.15 2.69 9.67
CA LYS A 48 -4.30 1.83 9.92
C LYS A 48 -5.16 2.32 11.08
N ALA A 49 -4.53 2.75 12.17
CA ALA A 49 -5.23 3.31 13.32
C ALA A 49 -6.01 4.60 12.97
N ALA A 50 -5.43 5.44 12.10
CA ALA A 50 -6.02 6.72 11.72
C ALA A 50 -7.10 6.61 10.63
N THR A 51 -6.96 5.66 9.70
CA THR A 51 -7.78 5.60 8.48
C THR A 51 -8.61 4.31 8.34
N GLY A 52 -8.26 3.27 9.08
CA GLY A 52 -8.83 1.93 8.91
C GLY A 52 -8.22 1.13 7.73
N THR A 53 -7.44 1.78 6.85
CA THR A 53 -6.79 1.13 5.69
C THR A 53 -5.48 0.49 6.11
N GLY A 54 -5.28 -0.78 5.77
CA GLY A 54 -4.03 -1.50 5.99
C GLY A 54 -2.95 -1.12 4.98
N LEU A 55 -1.69 -1.27 5.39
CA LEU A 55 -0.54 -1.20 4.49
C LEU A 55 0.31 -2.44 4.76
N ASN A 56 0.52 -3.24 3.72
CA ASN A 56 1.33 -4.45 3.78
C ASN A 56 2.60 -4.23 2.95
N TYR A 57 3.75 -4.23 3.60
CA TYR A 57 5.05 -4.08 2.96
C TYR A 57 5.89 -5.35 3.07
N GLN A 58 6.39 -5.83 1.94
CA GLN A 58 7.25 -7.00 1.85
C GLN A 58 8.71 -6.58 1.67
N SER A 59 9.53 -6.85 2.67
CA SER A 59 10.98 -6.60 2.67
C SER A 59 11.70 -7.72 1.90
N ILE A 60 11.83 -7.57 0.59
CA ILE A 60 12.39 -8.58 -0.33
C ILE A 60 13.60 -8.09 -1.12
N GLY A 61 14.16 -6.95 -0.71
CA GLY A 61 15.26 -6.27 -1.39
C GLY A 61 14.81 -5.40 -2.56
N SER A 62 15.61 -4.37 -2.87
CA SER A 62 15.31 -3.37 -3.90
C SER A 62 15.02 -4.00 -5.27
N GLY A 63 15.80 -5.00 -5.69
CA GLY A 63 15.59 -5.68 -6.97
C GLY A 63 14.25 -6.41 -7.06
N GLY A 64 13.78 -7.01 -5.95
CA GLY A 64 12.46 -7.64 -5.86
C GLY A 64 11.34 -6.61 -5.97
N GLY A 65 11.46 -5.49 -5.26
CA GLY A 65 10.50 -4.39 -5.31
C GLY A 65 10.38 -3.77 -6.70
N ILE A 66 11.51 -3.51 -7.37
CA ILE A 66 11.53 -2.98 -8.75
C ILE A 66 10.81 -3.94 -9.71
N LYS A 67 11.06 -5.24 -9.60
CA LYS A 67 10.37 -6.23 -10.44
C LYS A 67 8.86 -6.21 -10.21
N GLN A 68 8.42 -6.19 -8.97
CA GLN A 68 7.00 -6.22 -8.64
C GLN A 68 6.26 -4.95 -9.08
N ILE A 69 6.84 -3.77 -8.87
CA ILE A 69 6.20 -2.52 -9.31
C ILE A 69 6.15 -2.41 -10.84
N LYS A 70 7.18 -2.83 -11.55
CA LYS A 70 7.16 -2.91 -13.02
C LYS A 70 6.11 -3.90 -13.54
N ALA A 71 5.90 -5.02 -12.83
CA ALA A 71 4.87 -6.01 -13.13
C ALA A 71 3.46 -5.58 -12.65
N LYS A 72 3.33 -4.44 -11.97
CA LYS A 72 2.06 -3.93 -11.42
C LYS A 72 1.38 -4.89 -10.44
N THR A 73 2.16 -5.67 -9.69
CA THR A 73 1.67 -6.59 -8.67
C THR A 73 1.61 -5.99 -7.27
N VAL A 74 2.13 -4.78 -7.10
CA VAL A 74 2.08 -3.97 -5.88
C VAL A 74 1.77 -2.52 -6.22
N ASP A 75 1.27 -1.77 -5.25
CA ASP A 75 0.91 -0.35 -5.41
C ASP A 75 2.15 0.56 -5.37
N PHE A 76 3.19 0.16 -4.62
CA PHE A 76 4.46 0.88 -4.61
C PHE A 76 5.66 -0.07 -4.46
N GLY A 77 6.80 0.36 -4.99
CA GLY A 77 8.08 -0.30 -4.82
C GLY A 77 9.07 0.59 -4.07
N ALA A 78 9.92 0.02 -3.23
CA ALA A 78 11.00 0.74 -2.57
C ALA A 78 12.38 0.26 -3.03
N SER A 79 13.29 1.20 -3.26
CA SER A 79 14.66 0.93 -3.67
C SER A 79 15.64 1.84 -2.92
N ASP A 80 16.78 1.29 -2.54
CA ASP A 80 17.89 2.04 -1.91
C ASP A 80 18.63 2.92 -2.93
N MET A 81 18.45 2.62 -4.20
CA MET A 81 19.06 3.38 -5.30
C MET A 81 17.97 3.86 -6.27
N PRO A 82 18.03 5.13 -6.71
CA PRO A 82 17.06 5.62 -7.69
C PRO A 82 17.23 4.89 -9.03
N LEU A 83 16.12 4.66 -9.72
CA LEU A 83 16.10 4.16 -11.08
C LEU A 83 16.52 5.29 -12.03
N LYS A 84 17.08 4.90 -13.18
CA LYS A 84 17.39 5.85 -14.25
C LYS A 84 16.10 6.44 -14.83
N PRO A 85 16.13 7.71 -15.28
CA PRO A 85 14.95 8.34 -15.89
C PRO A 85 14.31 7.53 -17.01
N ALA A 86 15.13 6.93 -17.89
CA ALA A 86 14.64 6.10 -18.99
C ALA A 86 13.88 4.85 -18.52
N ASP A 87 14.34 4.21 -17.43
CA ASP A 87 13.65 3.05 -16.85
C ASP A 87 12.31 3.42 -16.23
N LEU A 88 12.21 4.63 -15.66
CA LEU A 88 10.97 5.15 -15.10
C LEU A 88 9.96 5.47 -16.20
N GLU A 89 10.40 6.14 -17.24
CA GLU A 89 9.56 6.52 -18.37
C GLU A 89 9.02 5.28 -19.10
N GLU A 90 9.88 4.30 -19.39
CA GLU A 90 9.49 3.02 -20.00
C GLU A 90 8.43 2.27 -19.17
N ALA A 91 8.59 2.26 -17.85
CA ALA A 91 7.68 1.57 -16.95
C ALA A 91 6.45 2.39 -16.55
N GLY A 92 6.39 3.66 -16.93
CA GLY A 92 5.33 4.60 -16.53
C GLY A 92 5.32 4.85 -15.02
N LEU A 93 6.51 4.91 -14.41
CA LEU A 93 6.69 5.09 -12.96
C LEU A 93 7.21 6.50 -12.64
N VAL A 94 6.88 6.94 -11.44
CA VAL A 94 7.49 8.12 -10.81
C VAL A 94 8.22 7.69 -9.55
N GLN A 95 9.25 8.41 -9.15
CA GLN A 95 9.96 8.14 -7.89
C GLN A 95 10.22 9.42 -7.12
N PHE A 96 10.30 9.27 -5.80
CA PHE A 96 10.62 10.36 -4.88
C PHE A 96 11.36 9.81 -3.65
N PRO A 97 12.22 10.60 -2.98
CA PRO A 97 12.87 10.20 -1.74
C PRO A 97 11.84 10.11 -0.61
N ALA A 98 11.80 8.97 0.08
CA ALA A 98 10.89 8.75 1.20
C ALA A 98 11.59 8.74 2.55
N ILE A 99 12.80 8.17 2.63
CA ILE A 99 13.54 7.99 3.88
C ILE A 99 15.03 8.19 3.61
N MET A 100 15.72 8.83 4.54
CA MET A 100 17.18 8.91 4.60
C MET A 100 17.72 8.08 5.75
N GLY A 101 18.83 7.37 5.51
CA GLY A 101 19.60 6.65 6.52
C GLY A 101 21.09 6.79 6.30
N GLY A 102 21.85 6.56 7.33
CA GLY A 102 23.30 6.55 7.27
C GLY A 102 23.87 5.14 7.17
N VAL A 103 24.91 4.98 6.36
CA VAL A 103 25.75 3.78 6.36
C VAL A 103 27.09 4.18 6.96
N VAL A 104 27.46 3.54 8.08
CA VAL A 104 28.70 3.83 8.78
C VAL A 104 29.56 2.57 8.86
N PRO A 105 30.85 2.64 8.53
CA PRO A 105 31.78 1.55 8.78
C PRO A 105 31.97 1.35 10.29
N ILE A 106 31.89 0.12 10.73
CA ILE A 106 32.20 -0.25 12.10
C ILE A 106 33.44 -1.15 12.05
N VAL A 107 34.47 -0.79 12.82
CA VAL A 107 35.72 -1.54 12.89
C VAL A 107 36.01 -1.92 14.33
N ASN A 108 36.54 -3.11 14.53
CA ASN A 108 37.07 -3.58 15.80
C ASN A 108 38.55 -3.87 15.61
N LEU A 109 39.37 -2.82 15.66
CA LEU A 109 40.83 -2.87 15.50
C LEU A 109 41.49 -2.38 16.76
N GLU A 110 42.58 -3.06 17.20
CA GLU A 110 43.40 -2.59 18.29
C GLU A 110 44.13 -1.29 17.92
N GLY A 111 44.03 -0.26 18.76
CA GLY A 111 44.73 1.01 18.58
C GLY A 111 43.99 2.05 17.71
N VAL A 112 42.72 1.85 17.43
CA VAL A 112 41.83 2.83 16.73
C VAL A 112 40.78 3.34 17.70
#